data_2f25676bf611a911800d52c8c65211c2
#
_entry.id   2f25676bf611a911800d52c8c65211c2
#
_cell.length_a   1.000
_cell.length_b   1.000
_cell.length_c   1.000
_cell.angle_alpha   90.00
_cell.angle_beta   90.00
_cell.angle_gamma   90.00
#
_symmetry.space_group_name_H-M   'P 1'
#
loop_
_entity.id
_entity.type
_entity.pdbx_description
1 polymer ?
#
loop_
_entity_poly.entity_id
_entity_poly.type
_entity_poly.pdbx_seq_one_letter_code
_entity_poly.pdbx_strand_id
1 'polypeptide(L)'
;MLFSKIHITRRFCKLLGLTLLIACAVILISLEIISRGAAQIFNHAMANQDMLRGSIKVERLISDITGHVYFTELTWYDPEGNLILEIPSGDFRVNVWDVLTKNFRSTTIRELNVNNAAISVHFSDDMKVDFVRPSPDMDQLKKEPKDWRETVNLSSLDAIQRHEVGQWRREHRQQKLQKNWQNFNAQGKRLKLQLNAHDCRIEIFYRERHYLMSHVQMAVNLDTSKKATLDISIGGFGGTMIGDAISLNGSVDFTKAPEPECNTALVLYQIDPSSLGFGMNIHDKMTLSTYFTGPVSHPIGTGKVEMDELHIPGLDFANVEGKVYYENSLLKFTDVTADVYKGKLSAYGDYDLDTRFYNLYGHGTDLHTESALPKSGLHTSVDLDLEIHSQGSAKNTVSSGSFVSGPGRYHLLPFDSISGKVTDAYRDLHFYDAVVKFPGFTVSTDAFHITNGKLSLSPIKLTSPDGQPLYTYNPDSPNP
;
A
#
# COMPACT_ATOMS: atom_id res chain seq x y z
N MET A 1 7.66 -73.34 -42.40
CA MET A 1 7.38 -71.91 -42.50
C MET A 1 5.94 -71.78 -42.92
N LEU A 2 5.05 -71.54 -41.96
CA LEU A 2 3.64 -71.36 -42.22
C LEU A 2 3.29 -69.99 -41.55
N PHE A 3 3.35 -68.90 -42.34
CA PHE A 3 2.72 -67.66 -41.98
C PHE A 3 1.27 -67.70 -42.52
N SER A 4 0.35 -68.06 -41.66
CA SER A 4 -1.07 -67.91 -41.88
C SER A 4 -1.41 -66.43 -42.00
N LYS A 5 -1.83 -65.93 -43.14
CA LYS A 5 -2.44 -64.67 -43.37
C LYS A 5 -3.81 -64.64 -42.67
N ILE A 6 -3.85 -64.02 -41.49
CA ILE A 6 -5.13 -63.66 -40.81
C ILE A 6 -5.81 -62.64 -41.66
N HIS A 7 -6.81 -63.01 -42.43
CA HIS A 7 -7.74 -62.10 -43.08
C HIS A 7 -8.62 -61.46 -41.99
N ILE A 8 -8.21 -60.31 -41.46
CA ILE A 8 -9.05 -59.52 -40.59
C ILE A 8 -10.22 -58.96 -41.43
N THR A 9 -11.37 -59.63 -41.35
CA THR A 9 -12.56 -59.18 -42.06
C THR A 9 -13.01 -57.80 -41.55
N ARG A 10 -13.41 -56.92 -42.46
CA ARG A 10 -13.90 -55.53 -42.16
C ARG A 10 -14.98 -55.50 -41.07
N ARG A 11 -15.71 -56.60 -40.87
CA ARG A 11 -16.68 -56.80 -39.77
C ARG A 11 -16.00 -57.00 -38.42
N PHE A 12 -14.85 -57.73 -38.35
CA PHE A 12 -14.08 -57.94 -37.12
C PHE A 12 -13.47 -56.62 -36.64
N CYS A 13 -12.91 -55.82 -37.52
CA CYS A 13 -12.40 -54.48 -37.19
C CYS A 13 -13.48 -53.52 -36.67
N LYS A 14 -14.70 -53.57 -37.26
CA LYS A 14 -15.82 -52.80 -36.75
C LYS A 14 -16.29 -53.27 -35.38
N LEU A 15 -16.31 -54.57 -35.13
CA LEU A 15 -16.72 -55.14 -33.85
C LEU A 15 -15.69 -54.82 -32.76
N LEU A 16 -14.40 -54.96 -33.08
CA LEU A 16 -13.31 -54.57 -32.19
C LEU A 16 -13.29 -53.06 -31.86
N GLY A 17 -13.54 -52.21 -32.84
CA GLY A 17 -13.68 -50.76 -32.64
C GLY A 17 -14.89 -50.42 -31.77
N LEU A 18 -16.02 -51.12 -31.96
CA LEU A 18 -17.23 -50.89 -31.14
C LEU A 18 -17.02 -51.35 -29.68
N THR A 19 -16.40 -52.52 -29.47
CA THR A 19 -16.07 -53.01 -28.12
C THR A 19 -15.06 -52.11 -27.39
N LEU A 20 -14.04 -51.57 -28.09
CA LEU A 20 -13.09 -50.62 -27.54
C LEU A 20 -13.78 -49.33 -27.15
N LEU A 21 -14.71 -48.84 -27.98
CA LEU A 21 -15.48 -47.61 -27.73
C LEU A 21 -16.42 -47.78 -26.53
N ILE A 22 -17.10 -48.96 -26.42
CA ILE A 22 -17.90 -49.28 -25.25
C ILE A 22 -17.04 -49.38 -23.98
N ALA A 23 -15.88 -50.03 -24.05
CA ALA A 23 -14.98 -50.13 -22.93
C ALA A 23 -14.48 -48.76 -22.48
N CYS A 24 -14.11 -47.88 -23.41
CA CYS A 24 -13.74 -46.49 -23.10
C CYS A 24 -14.90 -45.73 -22.45
N ALA A 25 -16.14 -45.87 -22.97
CA ALA A 25 -17.30 -45.23 -22.39
C ALA A 25 -17.60 -45.72 -20.96
N VAL A 26 -17.48 -47.03 -20.71
CA VAL A 26 -17.66 -47.62 -19.38
C VAL A 26 -16.59 -47.13 -18.42
N ILE A 27 -15.31 -47.03 -18.86
CA ILE A 27 -14.21 -46.49 -18.05
C ILE A 27 -14.48 -44.99 -17.72
N LEU A 28 -14.88 -44.17 -18.68
CA LEU A 28 -15.19 -42.75 -18.46
C LEU A 28 -16.35 -42.59 -17.50
N ILE A 29 -17.42 -43.34 -17.63
CA ILE A 29 -18.59 -43.33 -16.72
C ILE A 29 -18.16 -43.75 -15.30
N SER A 30 -17.34 -44.82 -15.21
CA SER A 30 -16.83 -45.29 -13.92
C SER A 30 -15.94 -44.26 -13.22
N LEU A 31 -15.06 -43.57 -13.95
CA LEU A 31 -14.24 -42.52 -13.44
C LEU A 31 -15.09 -41.33 -12.94
N GLU A 32 -16.13 -40.99 -13.70
CA GLU A 32 -17.05 -39.91 -13.28
C GLU A 32 -17.81 -40.27 -11.99
N ILE A 33 -18.31 -41.51 -11.85
CA ILE A 33 -18.98 -41.98 -10.63
C ILE A 33 -18.03 -41.98 -9.44
N ILE A 34 -16.78 -42.46 -9.63
CA ILE A 34 -15.75 -42.48 -8.58
C ILE A 34 -15.38 -41.05 -8.15
N SER A 35 -15.23 -40.15 -9.11
CA SER A 35 -14.91 -38.74 -8.85
C SER A 35 -15.98 -38.04 -8.01
N ARG A 36 -17.26 -38.23 -8.35
CA ARG A 36 -18.39 -37.67 -7.58
C ARG A 36 -18.51 -38.32 -6.20
N GLY A 37 -18.24 -39.61 -6.08
CA GLY A 37 -18.18 -40.31 -4.81
C GLY A 37 -17.07 -39.79 -3.89
N ALA A 38 -15.88 -39.53 -4.42
CA ALA A 38 -14.78 -38.93 -3.69
C ALA A 38 -15.12 -37.50 -3.23
N ALA A 39 -15.75 -36.69 -4.09
CA ALA A 39 -16.24 -35.36 -3.73
C ALA A 39 -17.28 -35.40 -2.60
N GLN A 40 -18.20 -36.35 -2.60
CA GLN A 40 -19.17 -36.53 -1.51
C GLN A 40 -18.50 -36.85 -0.17
N ILE A 41 -17.49 -37.74 -0.18
CA ILE A 41 -16.70 -38.07 1.02
C ILE A 41 -15.95 -36.83 1.53
N PHE A 42 -15.33 -36.07 0.64
CA PHE A 42 -14.66 -34.81 0.98
C PHE A 42 -15.63 -33.80 1.58
N ASN A 43 -16.76 -33.56 0.92
CA ASN A 43 -17.78 -32.62 1.38
C ASN A 43 -18.35 -33.01 2.76
N HIS A 44 -18.53 -34.30 3.01
CA HIS A 44 -18.95 -34.81 4.32
C HIS A 44 -17.86 -34.57 5.38
N ALA A 45 -16.60 -34.81 5.05
CA ALA A 45 -15.49 -34.55 5.97
C ALA A 45 -15.36 -33.06 6.29
N MET A 46 -15.52 -32.20 5.28
CA MET A 46 -15.48 -30.75 5.47
C MET A 46 -16.66 -30.21 6.28
N ALA A 47 -17.84 -30.82 6.17
CA ALA A 47 -18.99 -30.46 6.99
C ALA A 47 -18.82 -30.77 8.49
N ASN A 48 -17.96 -31.75 8.81
CA ASN A 48 -17.71 -32.20 10.19
C ASN A 48 -16.39 -31.66 10.79
N GLN A 49 -15.66 -30.79 10.09
CA GLN A 49 -14.42 -30.20 10.59
C GLN A 49 -14.71 -29.00 11.53
N ASP A 50 -13.77 -28.74 12.46
CA ASP A 50 -13.91 -27.70 13.47
C ASP A 50 -13.01 -26.47 13.26
N MET A 51 -12.20 -26.44 12.20
CA MET A 51 -11.21 -25.38 11.98
C MET A 51 -11.81 -24.15 11.28
N LEU A 52 -12.69 -24.37 10.29
CA LEU A 52 -13.27 -23.33 9.47
C LEU A 52 -14.76 -23.21 9.72
N ARG A 53 -15.31 -22.00 9.63
CA ARG A 53 -16.74 -21.76 9.71
C ARG A 53 -17.35 -21.79 8.31
N GLY A 54 -18.64 -22.10 8.26
CA GLY A 54 -19.39 -22.15 7.02
C GLY A 54 -19.32 -23.50 6.32
N SER A 55 -19.58 -23.53 5.02
CA SER A 55 -19.66 -24.77 4.24
C SER A 55 -18.72 -24.76 3.06
N ILE A 56 -17.84 -25.77 3.02
CA ILE A 56 -16.91 -25.98 1.90
C ILE A 56 -17.43 -27.16 1.08
N LYS A 57 -17.52 -26.99 -0.24
CA LYS A 57 -18.01 -28.01 -1.18
C LYS A 57 -17.12 -28.05 -2.40
N VAL A 58 -16.96 -29.25 -2.95
CA VAL A 58 -16.30 -29.50 -4.23
C VAL A 58 -17.26 -30.33 -5.10
N GLU A 59 -17.33 -30.03 -6.40
CA GLU A 59 -18.19 -30.79 -7.30
C GLU A 59 -17.56 -32.10 -7.72
N ARG A 60 -16.29 -32.05 -8.13
CA ARG A 60 -15.52 -33.24 -8.59
C ARG A 60 -14.15 -33.26 -7.95
N LEU A 61 -13.71 -34.47 -7.64
CA LEU A 61 -12.39 -34.71 -7.06
C LEU A 61 -11.83 -36.01 -7.61
N ILE A 62 -10.71 -35.93 -8.31
CA ILE A 62 -10.03 -37.07 -8.93
C ILE A 62 -8.63 -37.16 -8.33
N SER A 63 -8.30 -38.34 -7.78
CA SER A 63 -6.95 -38.60 -7.23
C SER A 63 -6.26 -39.69 -8.02
N ASP A 64 -4.96 -39.52 -8.26
CA ASP A 64 -4.10 -40.58 -8.74
C ASP A 64 -3.42 -41.32 -7.59
N ILE A 65 -2.74 -42.42 -7.92
CA ILE A 65 -2.03 -43.25 -6.95
C ILE A 65 -0.79 -42.58 -6.34
N THR A 66 -0.31 -41.46 -6.91
CA THR A 66 0.85 -40.72 -6.42
C THR A 66 0.45 -39.66 -5.39
N GLY A 67 -0.86 -39.50 -5.14
CA GLY A 67 -1.42 -38.48 -4.23
C GLY A 67 -1.60 -37.11 -4.87
N HIS A 68 -1.63 -37.05 -6.20
CA HIS A 68 -2.03 -35.85 -6.90
C HIS A 68 -3.55 -35.85 -7.03
N VAL A 69 -4.19 -34.77 -6.58
CA VAL A 69 -5.63 -34.61 -6.49
C VAL A 69 -6.07 -33.41 -7.31
N TYR A 70 -6.85 -33.67 -8.33
CA TYR A 70 -7.48 -32.62 -9.15
C TYR A 70 -8.89 -32.36 -8.63
N PHE A 71 -9.29 -31.11 -8.58
CA PHE A 71 -10.66 -30.71 -8.20
C PHE A 71 -11.23 -29.66 -9.15
N THR A 72 -12.54 -29.65 -9.24
CA THR A 72 -13.30 -28.63 -9.96
C THR A 72 -14.42 -28.08 -9.09
N GLU A 73 -14.70 -26.78 -9.27
CA GLU A 73 -15.78 -26.05 -8.60
C GLU A 73 -15.72 -26.22 -7.07
N LEU A 74 -14.61 -25.82 -6.47
CA LEU A 74 -14.52 -25.70 -5.02
C LEU A 74 -15.13 -24.37 -4.61
N THR A 75 -16.15 -24.43 -3.74
CA THR A 75 -16.81 -23.24 -3.17
C THR A 75 -16.77 -23.27 -1.66
N TRP A 76 -16.59 -22.11 -1.06
CA TRP A 76 -16.68 -21.93 0.40
C TRP A 76 -17.61 -20.77 0.71
N TYR A 77 -18.63 -21.03 1.50
CA TYR A 77 -19.59 -20.06 1.98
C TYR A 77 -19.41 -19.83 3.48
N ASP A 78 -19.58 -18.57 3.92
CA ASP A 78 -19.61 -18.24 5.34
C ASP A 78 -20.85 -18.83 6.05
N PRO A 79 -20.98 -18.69 7.39
CA PRO A 79 -22.15 -19.13 8.12
C PRO A 79 -23.46 -18.43 7.70
N GLU A 80 -23.35 -17.22 7.17
CA GLU A 80 -24.45 -16.39 6.69
C GLU A 80 -24.87 -16.74 5.26
N GLY A 81 -24.08 -17.55 4.53
CA GLY A 81 -24.36 -18.00 3.17
C GLY A 81 -23.72 -17.13 2.08
N ASN A 82 -22.84 -16.19 2.42
CA ASN A 82 -22.10 -15.42 1.44
C ASN A 82 -20.93 -16.23 0.88
N LEU A 83 -20.64 -16.07 -0.41
CA LEU A 83 -19.52 -16.74 -1.07
C LEU A 83 -18.21 -16.08 -0.66
N ILE A 84 -17.32 -16.83 0.01
CA ILE A 84 -15.99 -16.38 0.42
C ILE A 84 -14.95 -16.74 -0.64
N LEU A 85 -15.03 -17.97 -1.17
CA LEU A 85 -14.05 -18.53 -2.09
C LEU A 85 -14.72 -19.35 -3.15
N GLU A 86 -14.34 -19.10 -4.39
CA GLU A 86 -14.68 -19.89 -5.55
C GLU A 86 -13.42 -20.23 -6.32
N ILE A 87 -13.16 -21.52 -6.57
CA ILE A 87 -12.04 -21.99 -7.37
C ILE A 87 -12.61 -22.89 -8.47
N PRO A 88 -12.66 -22.41 -9.72
CA PRO A 88 -13.21 -23.18 -10.84
C PRO A 88 -12.40 -24.47 -11.09
N SER A 89 -11.08 -24.41 -10.95
CA SER A 89 -10.22 -25.59 -11.10
C SER A 89 -8.93 -25.44 -10.33
N GLY A 90 -8.39 -26.56 -9.88
CA GLY A 90 -7.11 -26.61 -9.22
C GLY A 90 -6.66 -28.03 -8.98
N ASP A 91 -5.47 -28.14 -8.42
CA ASP A 91 -4.93 -29.40 -7.97
C ASP A 91 -4.11 -29.20 -6.70
N PHE A 92 -3.97 -30.27 -5.95
CA PHE A 92 -3.09 -30.31 -4.81
C PHE A 92 -2.42 -31.67 -4.67
N ARG A 93 -1.23 -31.69 -4.08
CA ARG A 93 -0.51 -32.92 -3.81
C ARG A 93 -0.55 -33.23 -2.32
N VAL A 94 -0.98 -34.48 -2.00
CA VAL A 94 -1.01 -34.97 -0.62
C VAL A 94 0.08 -35.99 -0.39
N ASN A 95 0.52 -36.13 0.85
CA ASN A 95 1.32 -37.25 1.27
C ASN A 95 0.41 -38.48 1.43
N VAL A 96 0.50 -39.41 0.48
CA VAL A 96 -0.35 -40.61 0.44
C VAL A 96 -0.26 -41.42 1.75
N TRP A 97 0.92 -41.49 2.36
CA TRP A 97 1.11 -42.19 3.63
C TRP A 97 0.34 -41.59 4.78
N ASP A 98 0.31 -40.25 4.87
CA ASP A 98 -0.47 -39.55 5.89
C ASP A 98 -1.98 -39.78 5.73
N VAL A 99 -2.43 -39.90 4.49
CA VAL A 99 -3.85 -40.19 4.16
C VAL A 99 -4.19 -41.61 4.53
N LEU A 100 -3.34 -42.60 4.15
CA LEU A 100 -3.56 -44.02 4.43
C LEU A 100 -3.55 -44.33 5.93
N THR A 101 -2.68 -43.66 6.67
CA THR A 101 -2.58 -43.82 8.14
C THR A 101 -3.55 -42.94 8.92
N LYS A 102 -4.35 -42.15 8.24
CA LYS A 102 -5.25 -41.14 8.83
C LYS A 102 -4.52 -40.15 9.77
N ASN A 103 -3.23 -39.93 9.55
CA ASN A 103 -2.38 -39.04 10.33
C ASN A 103 -2.20 -37.70 9.62
N PHE A 104 -3.26 -36.88 9.59
CA PHE A 104 -3.25 -35.59 8.95
C PHE A 104 -2.41 -34.59 9.75
N ARG A 105 -1.40 -34.00 9.07
CA ARG A 105 -0.48 -33.01 9.61
C ARG A 105 -0.53 -31.74 8.77
N SER A 106 0.00 -30.65 9.27
CA SER A 106 0.19 -29.40 8.53
C SER A 106 1.09 -29.54 7.28
N THR A 107 1.77 -30.67 7.13
CA THR A 107 2.62 -31.02 5.98
C THR A 107 1.98 -32.05 5.06
N THR A 108 0.73 -32.46 5.30
CA THR A 108 0.04 -33.46 4.48
C THR A 108 -0.25 -32.91 3.08
N ILE A 109 -0.68 -31.63 2.97
CA ILE A 109 -0.80 -30.91 1.69
C ILE A 109 0.54 -30.24 1.42
N ARG A 110 1.17 -30.55 0.28
CA ARG A 110 2.51 -30.07 -0.07
C ARG A 110 2.52 -29.03 -1.17
N GLU A 111 1.60 -29.15 -2.08
CA GLU A 111 1.49 -28.32 -3.27
C GLU A 111 0.02 -28.01 -3.51
N LEU A 112 -0.30 -26.77 -3.80
CA LEU A 112 -1.64 -26.32 -4.14
C LEU A 112 -1.54 -25.37 -5.33
N ASN A 113 -2.17 -25.75 -6.43
CA ASN A 113 -2.28 -24.96 -7.64
C ASN A 113 -3.74 -24.58 -7.83
N VAL A 114 -4.03 -23.29 -7.99
CA VAL A 114 -5.38 -22.75 -8.20
C VAL A 114 -5.41 -21.84 -9.42
N ASN A 115 -6.45 -21.94 -10.20
CA ASN A 115 -6.64 -21.14 -11.41
C ASN A 115 -7.96 -20.38 -11.34
N ASN A 116 -7.92 -19.10 -11.68
CA ASN A 116 -9.09 -18.22 -11.76
C ASN A 116 -9.90 -18.16 -10.45
N ALA A 117 -9.23 -18.31 -9.30
CA ALA A 117 -9.90 -18.27 -8.01
C ALA A 117 -10.42 -16.86 -7.72
N ALA A 118 -11.64 -16.78 -7.20
CA ALA A 118 -12.24 -15.56 -6.66
C ALA A 118 -12.34 -15.66 -5.14
N ILE A 119 -11.77 -14.70 -4.44
CA ILE A 119 -11.74 -14.65 -2.97
C ILE A 119 -12.40 -13.34 -2.53
N SER A 120 -13.38 -13.44 -1.64
CA SER A 120 -14.04 -12.28 -1.02
C SER A 120 -13.88 -12.34 0.49
N VAL A 121 -13.23 -11.32 1.06
CA VAL A 121 -12.90 -11.28 2.48
C VAL A 121 -13.49 -10.05 3.13
N HIS A 122 -14.31 -10.25 4.15
CA HIS A 122 -14.87 -9.19 4.97
C HIS A 122 -14.09 -9.11 6.29
N PHE A 123 -13.50 -7.96 6.53
CA PHE A 123 -12.82 -7.66 7.79
C PHE A 123 -13.73 -6.87 8.70
N SER A 124 -13.85 -7.32 9.95
CA SER A 124 -14.46 -6.52 11.01
C SER A 124 -13.60 -5.30 11.36
N ASP A 125 -14.14 -4.35 12.12
CA ASP A 125 -13.42 -3.14 12.55
C ASP A 125 -12.10 -3.42 13.28
N ASP A 126 -11.98 -4.57 13.91
CA ASP A 126 -10.77 -5.04 14.60
C ASP A 126 -9.88 -5.94 13.72
N MET A 127 -10.03 -5.85 12.39
CA MET A 127 -9.24 -6.60 11.39
C MET A 127 -9.31 -8.12 11.54
N LYS A 128 -10.42 -8.66 12.04
CA LYS A 128 -10.67 -10.10 12.11
C LYS A 128 -11.54 -10.54 10.95
N VAL A 129 -11.30 -11.76 10.49
CA VAL A 129 -12.13 -12.45 9.53
C VAL A 129 -13.04 -13.44 10.26
N ASP A 130 -14.29 -13.56 9.81
CA ASP A 130 -15.29 -14.35 10.54
C ASP A 130 -15.32 -15.83 10.17
N PHE A 131 -14.64 -16.20 9.10
CA PHE A 131 -14.66 -17.58 8.58
C PHE A 131 -13.62 -18.53 9.20
N VAL A 132 -12.77 -18.04 10.15
CA VAL A 132 -11.83 -18.86 10.90
C VAL A 132 -12.30 -18.98 12.34
N ARG A 133 -12.46 -20.21 12.86
CA ARG A 133 -12.76 -20.39 14.29
C ARG A 133 -11.54 -19.96 15.11
N PRO A 134 -11.71 -19.08 16.10
CA PRO A 134 -10.64 -18.78 17.04
C PRO A 134 -10.24 -20.04 17.79
N SER A 135 -8.92 -20.24 17.99
CA SER A 135 -8.46 -21.32 18.86
C SER A 135 -8.99 -21.12 20.29
N PRO A 136 -9.16 -22.19 21.10
CA PRO A 136 -9.58 -22.07 22.50
C PRO A 136 -8.73 -21.10 23.31
N ASP A 137 -7.43 -21.00 23.03
CA ASP A 137 -6.52 -20.03 23.64
C ASP A 137 -6.84 -18.57 23.26
N MET A 138 -7.36 -18.34 22.05
CA MET A 138 -7.82 -17.03 21.61
C MET A 138 -9.11 -16.57 22.33
N ASP A 139 -9.94 -17.50 22.80
CA ASP A 139 -11.14 -17.14 23.56
C ASP A 139 -10.81 -16.70 25.00
N GLN A 140 -9.66 -17.11 25.54
CA GLN A 140 -9.13 -16.58 26.80
C GLN A 140 -8.54 -15.17 26.60
N LEU A 141 -7.86 -14.92 25.50
CA LEU A 141 -7.35 -13.60 25.12
C LEU A 141 -8.46 -12.57 24.83
N LYS A 142 -9.67 -13.03 24.44
CA LYS A 142 -10.84 -12.14 24.25
C LYS A 142 -11.39 -11.54 25.55
N LYS A 143 -10.97 -12.03 26.72
CA LYS A 143 -11.38 -11.52 28.03
C LYS A 143 -10.55 -10.33 28.51
N GLU A 144 -9.42 -10.05 27.93
CA GLU A 144 -8.70 -8.81 28.20
C GLU A 144 -9.47 -7.64 27.58
N PRO A 145 -9.78 -6.60 28.36
CA PRO A 145 -10.42 -5.41 27.80
C PRO A 145 -9.52 -4.84 26.72
N LYS A 146 -10.07 -4.67 25.51
CA LYS A 146 -9.33 -4.03 24.41
C LYS A 146 -8.89 -2.65 24.86
N ASP A 147 -7.62 -2.34 24.68
CA ASP A 147 -7.11 -0.99 24.90
C ASP A 147 -7.78 -0.04 23.89
N TRP A 148 -8.38 1.05 24.39
CA TRP A 148 -9.06 2.03 23.54
C TRP A 148 -8.15 2.59 22.44
N ARG A 149 -6.83 2.59 22.67
CA ARG A 149 -5.81 3.02 21.71
C ARG A 149 -5.75 2.16 20.46
N GLU A 150 -6.20 0.89 20.50
CA GLU A 150 -6.26 0.04 19.30
C GLU A 150 -7.28 0.54 18.27
N THR A 151 -8.42 1.04 18.73
CA THR A 151 -9.60 1.31 17.89
C THR A 151 -9.92 2.78 17.67
N VAL A 152 -9.34 3.69 18.48
CA VAL A 152 -9.62 5.13 18.37
C VAL A 152 -9.28 5.69 17.00
N ASN A 153 -10.15 6.56 16.47
CA ASN A 153 -9.84 7.29 15.24
C ASN A 153 -8.83 8.40 15.53
N LEU A 154 -7.66 8.35 14.92
CA LEU A 154 -6.60 9.35 15.10
C LEU A 154 -7.06 10.78 14.76
N SER A 155 -8.02 10.94 13.82
CA SER A 155 -8.52 12.25 13.44
C SER A 155 -9.31 12.96 14.56
N SER A 156 -9.82 12.21 15.55
CA SER A 156 -10.56 12.77 16.70
C SER A 156 -9.67 13.19 17.87
N LEU A 157 -8.37 12.88 17.81
CA LEU A 157 -7.41 13.15 18.87
C LEU A 157 -6.68 14.48 18.65
N ASP A 158 -6.30 15.15 19.73
CA ASP A 158 -5.35 16.25 19.68
C ASP A 158 -3.93 15.76 19.32
N ALA A 159 -3.00 16.69 19.10
CA ALA A 159 -1.65 16.35 18.66
C ALA A 159 -0.88 15.49 19.69
N ILE A 160 -1.01 15.77 20.98
CA ILE A 160 -0.32 15.05 22.05
C ILE A 160 -0.86 13.63 22.16
N GLN A 161 -2.18 13.49 22.24
CA GLN A 161 -2.85 12.19 22.28
C GLN A 161 -2.55 11.35 21.05
N ARG A 162 -2.49 11.97 19.87
CA ARG A 162 -2.18 11.31 18.61
C ARG A 162 -0.75 10.76 18.60
N HIS A 163 0.20 11.53 19.12
CA HIS A 163 1.58 11.10 19.28
C HIS A 163 1.70 9.89 20.22
N GLU A 164 1.10 9.96 21.40
CA GLU A 164 1.10 8.87 22.39
C GLU A 164 0.46 7.59 21.83
N VAL A 165 -0.72 7.71 21.19
CA VAL A 165 -1.41 6.57 20.59
C VAL A 165 -0.59 5.98 19.43
N GLY A 166 0.03 6.81 18.60
CA GLY A 166 0.89 6.36 17.51
C GLY A 166 2.09 5.57 18.00
N GLN A 167 2.81 6.08 18.99
CA GLN A 167 3.93 5.37 19.62
C GLN A 167 3.49 4.04 20.23
N TRP A 168 2.43 4.05 21.02
CA TRP A 168 1.90 2.85 21.64
C TRP A 168 1.50 1.78 20.60
N ARG A 169 0.82 2.16 19.50
CA ARG A 169 0.45 1.23 18.41
C ARG A 169 1.67 0.61 17.75
N ARG A 170 2.74 1.38 17.55
CA ARG A 170 4.00 0.92 16.96
C ARG A 170 4.65 -0.15 17.82
N GLU A 171 4.85 0.14 19.11
CA GLU A 171 5.45 -0.77 20.07
C GLU A 171 4.60 -2.04 20.25
N HIS A 172 3.29 -1.87 20.36
CA HIS A 172 2.36 -2.98 20.54
C HIS A 172 2.34 -3.92 19.32
N ARG A 173 2.40 -3.40 18.10
CA ARG A 173 2.53 -4.23 16.89
C ARG A 173 3.80 -5.07 16.89
N GLN A 174 4.93 -4.46 17.19
CA GLN A 174 6.21 -5.16 17.25
C GLN A 174 6.19 -6.29 18.30
N GLN A 175 5.77 -5.98 19.52
CA GLN A 175 5.67 -6.95 20.60
C GLN A 175 4.71 -8.10 20.25
N LYS A 176 3.56 -7.79 19.65
CA LYS A 176 2.57 -8.80 19.24
C LYS A 176 3.12 -9.73 18.17
N LEU A 177 3.81 -9.21 17.17
CA LEU A 177 4.43 -10.02 16.12
C LEU A 177 5.53 -10.93 16.68
N GLN A 178 6.41 -10.41 17.53
CA GLN A 178 7.47 -11.19 18.18
C GLN A 178 6.89 -12.29 19.08
N LYS A 179 5.88 -11.97 19.90
CA LYS A 179 5.20 -12.94 20.76
C LYS A 179 4.51 -14.04 19.94
N ASN A 180 3.84 -13.68 18.86
CA ASN A 180 3.18 -14.64 17.96
C ASN A 180 4.21 -15.58 17.33
N TRP A 181 5.34 -15.07 16.91
CA TRP A 181 6.43 -15.88 16.37
C TRP A 181 7.03 -16.83 17.42
N GLN A 182 7.31 -16.34 18.62
CA GLN A 182 7.81 -17.16 19.73
C GLN A 182 6.83 -18.28 20.08
N ASN A 183 5.54 -17.98 20.15
CA ASN A 183 4.49 -18.97 20.42
C ASN A 183 4.40 -20.02 19.31
N PHE A 184 4.49 -19.61 18.04
CA PHE A 184 4.52 -20.52 16.89
C PHE A 184 5.71 -21.49 16.97
N ASN A 185 6.91 -20.98 17.26
CA ASN A 185 8.11 -21.78 17.41
C ASN A 185 8.05 -22.75 18.62
N ALA A 186 7.52 -22.25 19.75
CA ALA A 186 7.38 -23.05 20.97
C ALA A 186 6.44 -24.26 20.76
N GLN A 187 5.44 -24.13 19.88
CA GLN A 187 4.53 -25.23 19.55
C GLN A 187 5.17 -26.30 18.64
N GLY A 188 6.39 -26.07 18.15
CA GLY A 188 7.10 -26.99 17.23
C GLY A 188 6.37 -27.24 15.92
N LYS A 189 5.40 -26.40 15.57
CA LYS A 189 4.63 -26.51 14.33
C LYS A 189 5.53 -26.17 13.14
N ARG A 190 5.49 -27.02 12.12
CA ARG A 190 6.20 -26.81 10.85
C ARG A 190 5.18 -26.78 9.72
N LEU A 191 5.28 -25.74 8.90
CA LEU A 191 4.49 -25.60 7.69
C LEU A 191 5.42 -25.80 6.49
N LYS A 192 4.99 -26.62 5.55
CA LYS A 192 5.67 -26.79 4.27
C LYS A 192 4.62 -26.85 3.20
N LEU A 193 4.55 -25.82 2.37
CA LEU A 193 3.53 -25.65 1.35
C LEU A 193 4.11 -24.90 0.16
N GLN A 194 3.85 -25.41 -1.03
CA GLN A 194 4.01 -24.68 -2.28
C GLN A 194 2.61 -24.26 -2.76
N LEU A 195 2.39 -22.96 -2.94
CA LEU A 195 1.13 -22.39 -3.44
C LEU A 195 1.41 -21.67 -4.75
N ASN A 196 0.70 -22.06 -5.80
CA ASN A 196 0.68 -21.34 -7.07
C ASN A 196 -0.76 -20.93 -7.38
N ALA A 197 -0.95 -19.66 -7.63
CA ALA A 197 -2.24 -19.10 -8.02
C ALA A 197 -2.10 -18.34 -9.34
N HIS A 198 -2.97 -18.62 -10.29
CA HIS A 198 -2.95 -18.03 -11.62
C HIS A 198 -4.26 -17.30 -11.91
N ASP A 199 -4.15 -16.05 -12.33
CA ASP A 199 -5.24 -15.18 -12.76
C ASP A 199 -6.39 -15.10 -11.75
N CYS A 200 -6.04 -14.93 -10.48
CA CYS A 200 -7.01 -14.88 -9.40
C CYS A 200 -7.55 -13.46 -9.20
N ARG A 201 -8.72 -13.39 -8.54
CA ARG A 201 -9.38 -12.16 -8.13
C ARG A 201 -9.53 -12.16 -6.61
N ILE A 202 -9.15 -11.05 -5.97
CA ILE A 202 -9.28 -10.88 -4.53
C ILE A 202 -10.09 -9.63 -4.26
N GLU A 203 -11.15 -9.76 -3.47
CA GLU A 203 -11.97 -8.66 -2.97
C GLU A 203 -11.82 -8.56 -1.46
N ILE A 204 -11.53 -7.37 -0.98
CA ILE A 204 -11.39 -7.08 0.46
C ILE A 204 -12.37 -5.97 0.83
N PHE A 205 -13.23 -6.25 1.79
CA PHE A 205 -14.15 -5.28 2.39
C PHE A 205 -13.68 -4.95 3.80
N TYR A 206 -13.41 -3.67 4.04
CA TYR A 206 -13.01 -3.19 5.37
C TYR A 206 -13.64 -1.82 5.62
N ARG A 207 -14.57 -1.74 6.57
CA ARG A 207 -15.38 -0.56 6.82
C ARG A 207 -16.10 -0.11 5.54
N GLU A 208 -15.94 1.16 5.17
CA GLU A 208 -16.53 1.74 3.94
C GLU A 208 -15.66 1.52 2.70
N ARG A 209 -14.57 0.77 2.81
CA ARG A 209 -13.60 0.56 1.72
C ARG A 209 -13.78 -0.81 1.10
N HIS A 210 -13.74 -0.83 -0.21
CA HIS A 210 -13.77 -2.03 -1.04
C HIS A 210 -12.55 -2.03 -1.94
N TYR A 211 -11.67 -3.00 -1.74
CA TYR A 211 -10.47 -3.20 -2.55
C TYR A 211 -10.66 -4.41 -3.45
N LEU A 212 -10.60 -4.17 -4.74
CA LEU A 212 -10.66 -5.23 -5.75
C LEU A 212 -9.29 -5.36 -6.41
N MET A 213 -8.73 -6.55 -6.41
CA MET A 213 -7.49 -6.91 -7.09
C MET A 213 -7.78 -8.00 -8.10
N SER A 214 -7.37 -7.81 -9.34
CA SER A 214 -7.54 -8.75 -10.45
C SER A 214 -6.19 -9.10 -11.09
N HIS A 215 -6.20 -10.15 -11.89
CA HIS A 215 -4.99 -10.69 -12.51
C HIS A 215 -3.88 -10.99 -11.48
N VAL A 216 -4.30 -11.55 -10.33
CA VAL A 216 -3.37 -11.90 -9.25
C VAL A 216 -2.63 -13.19 -9.65
N GLN A 217 -1.32 -13.07 -9.75
CA GLN A 217 -0.40 -14.20 -9.89
C GLN A 217 0.36 -14.38 -8.59
N MET A 218 0.48 -15.61 -8.11
CA MET A 218 1.18 -15.86 -6.86
C MET A 218 1.96 -17.18 -6.95
N ALA A 219 3.23 -17.14 -6.59
CA ALA A 219 4.05 -18.32 -6.36
C ALA A 219 4.72 -18.20 -4.99
N VAL A 220 4.30 -19.02 -4.04
CA VAL A 220 4.82 -19.05 -2.68
C VAL A 220 5.34 -20.43 -2.35
N ASN A 221 6.61 -20.52 -1.96
CA ASN A 221 7.18 -21.76 -1.43
C ASN A 221 7.54 -21.51 0.04
N LEU A 222 6.76 -22.08 0.93
CA LEU A 222 6.88 -21.93 2.37
C LEU A 222 7.48 -23.15 3.01
N ASP A 223 8.62 -23.00 3.67
CA ASP A 223 9.19 -23.99 4.61
C ASP A 223 9.60 -23.26 5.88
N THR A 224 8.73 -23.26 6.91
CA THR A 224 8.98 -22.53 8.16
C THR A 224 10.15 -23.09 8.97
N SER A 225 10.73 -24.21 8.57
CA SER A 225 12.00 -24.74 9.15
C SER A 225 13.25 -24.15 8.50
N LYS A 226 13.10 -23.43 7.38
CA LYS A 226 14.19 -22.90 6.57
C LYS A 226 13.88 -21.50 6.05
N LYS A 227 13.11 -21.44 4.97
CA LYS A 227 12.89 -20.22 4.19
C LYS A 227 11.54 -20.25 3.50
N ALA A 228 10.89 -19.10 3.41
CA ALA A 228 9.85 -18.88 2.42
C ALA A 228 10.41 -18.06 1.25
N THR A 229 9.95 -18.37 0.05
CA THR A 229 10.09 -17.50 -1.13
C THR A 229 8.71 -17.11 -1.62
N LEU A 230 8.56 -15.89 -2.07
CA LEU A 230 7.31 -15.35 -2.58
C LEU A 230 7.56 -14.56 -3.86
N ASP A 231 6.64 -14.70 -4.79
CA ASP A 231 6.55 -13.91 -6.01
C ASP A 231 5.06 -13.67 -6.26
N ILE A 232 4.65 -12.42 -6.11
CA ILE A 232 3.25 -11.99 -6.18
C ILE A 232 3.18 -10.81 -7.13
N SER A 233 2.29 -10.87 -8.10
CA SER A 233 1.96 -9.75 -8.97
C SER A 233 0.46 -9.55 -9.07
N ILE A 234 0.04 -8.30 -9.14
CA ILE A 234 -1.34 -7.86 -9.26
C ILE A 234 -1.38 -6.89 -10.44
N GLY A 235 -2.17 -7.21 -11.46
CA GLY A 235 -2.20 -6.45 -12.72
C GLY A 235 -3.43 -5.57 -12.90
N GLY A 236 -4.31 -5.48 -11.90
CA GLY A 236 -5.48 -4.61 -12.00
C GLY A 236 -6.16 -4.35 -10.66
N PHE A 237 -6.71 -3.15 -10.54
CA PHE A 237 -7.36 -2.67 -9.32
C PHE A 237 -8.75 -2.11 -9.61
N GLY A 238 -9.59 -2.10 -8.57
CA GLY A 238 -10.92 -1.49 -8.59
C GLY A 238 -11.43 -1.20 -7.19
N GLY A 239 -12.64 -0.65 -7.13
CA GLY A 239 -13.22 -0.19 -5.87
C GLY A 239 -12.50 1.05 -5.35
N THR A 240 -12.02 1.02 -4.11
CA THR A 240 -11.32 2.14 -3.48
C THR A 240 -9.89 2.31 -3.99
N MET A 241 -9.25 1.24 -4.44
CA MET A 241 -7.84 1.25 -4.86
C MET A 241 -7.71 1.72 -6.31
N ILE A 242 -6.81 2.64 -6.55
CA ILE A 242 -6.52 3.22 -7.87
C ILE A 242 -5.03 3.00 -8.16
N GLY A 243 -4.75 2.34 -9.28
CA GLY A 243 -3.38 2.06 -9.70
C GLY A 243 -3.33 1.06 -10.86
N ASP A 244 -2.12 0.77 -11.34
CA ASP A 244 -1.92 -0.10 -12.48
C ASP A 244 -1.41 -1.49 -12.08
N ALA A 245 -0.37 -1.58 -11.22
CA ALA A 245 0.16 -2.86 -10.80
C ALA A 245 0.86 -2.82 -9.42
N ILE A 246 0.92 -4.00 -8.78
CA ILE A 246 1.80 -4.25 -7.61
C ILE A 246 2.63 -5.49 -7.90
N SER A 247 3.90 -5.45 -7.54
CA SER A 247 4.79 -6.62 -7.54
C SER A 247 5.49 -6.73 -6.19
N LEU A 248 5.47 -7.91 -5.59
CA LEU A 248 6.17 -8.24 -4.35
C LEU A 248 6.92 -9.56 -4.56
N ASN A 249 8.24 -9.51 -4.52
CA ASN A 249 9.05 -10.71 -4.64
C ASN A 249 10.15 -10.74 -3.58
N GLY A 250 10.61 -11.95 -3.22
CA GLY A 250 11.69 -12.09 -2.27
C GLY A 250 11.58 -13.31 -1.37
N SER A 251 12.03 -13.15 -0.13
CA SER A 251 12.11 -14.28 0.79
C SER A 251 12.09 -13.87 2.26
N VAL A 252 11.72 -14.83 3.11
CA VAL A 252 11.78 -14.74 4.57
C VAL A 252 12.59 -15.93 5.09
N ASP A 253 13.66 -15.67 5.83
CA ASP A 253 14.52 -16.67 6.43
C ASP A 253 14.09 -16.95 7.88
N PHE A 254 13.51 -18.11 8.13
CA PHE A 254 13.02 -18.54 9.43
C PHE A 254 14.12 -19.13 10.34
N THR A 255 15.36 -19.28 9.83
CA THR A 255 16.49 -19.80 10.63
C THR A 255 17.13 -18.72 11.49
N LYS A 256 16.76 -17.47 11.28
CA LYS A 256 17.29 -16.32 12.02
C LYS A 256 16.67 -16.21 13.42
N ALA A 257 17.44 -15.73 14.36
CA ALA A 257 17.05 -15.52 15.74
C ALA A 257 17.31 -14.05 16.13
N PRO A 258 16.47 -13.42 16.91
CA PRO A 258 15.31 -13.97 17.65
C PRO A 258 14.02 -14.14 16.84
N GLU A 259 13.98 -13.66 15.61
CA GLU A 259 12.83 -13.68 14.71
C GLU A 259 13.26 -13.81 13.24
N PRO A 260 12.34 -14.18 12.33
CA PRO A 260 12.64 -14.27 10.91
C PRO A 260 13.09 -12.94 10.31
N GLU A 261 13.97 -13.02 9.31
CA GLU A 261 14.40 -11.87 8.53
C GLU A 261 13.82 -11.91 7.12
N CYS A 262 13.34 -10.78 6.65
CA CYS A 262 12.88 -10.61 5.28
C CYS A 262 13.97 -10.02 4.37
N ASN A 263 13.85 -10.35 3.10
CA ASN A 263 14.60 -9.79 1.99
C ASN A 263 13.63 -9.75 0.80
N THR A 264 12.94 -8.62 0.63
CA THR A 264 11.82 -8.50 -0.32
C THR A 264 11.89 -7.19 -1.10
N ALA A 265 11.53 -7.24 -2.37
CA ALA A 265 11.34 -6.07 -3.22
C ALA A 265 9.83 -5.85 -3.43
N LEU A 266 9.37 -4.63 -3.20
CA LEU A 266 8.01 -4.17 -3.45
C LEU A 266 8.05 -3.07 -4.52
N VAL A 267 7.25 -3.23 -5.56
CA VAL A 267 7.00 -2.17 -6.54
C VAL A 267 5.50 -1.87 -6.56
N LEU A 268 5.16 -0.63 -6.30
CA LEU A 268 3.84 -0.05 -6.51
C LEU A 268 3.93 0.77 -7.80
N TYR A 269 3.24 0.35 -8.85
CA TYR A 269 3.33 1.01 -10.15
C TYR A 269 2.08 1.85 -10.42
N GLN A 270 2.28 3.18 -10.60
CA GLN A 270 1.22 4.14 -10.89
C GLN A 270 0.03 4.04 -9.92
N ILE A 271 0.32 4.05 -8.62
CA ILE A 271 -0.68 3.96 -7.54
C ILE A 271 -1.02 5.38 -7.05
N ASP A 272 -2.32 5.65 -6.85
CA ASP A 272 -2.80 6.83 -6.13
C ASP A 272 -2.57 6.65 -4.62
N PRO A 273 -1.70 7.45 -3.98
CA PRO A 273 -1.38 7.31 -2.55
C PRO A 273 -2.58 7.47 -1.62
N SER A 274 -3.57 8.29 -1.99
CA SER A 274 -4.80 8.50 -1.19
C SER A 274 -5.64 7.23 -1.09
N SER A 275 -5.59 6.39 -2.12
CA SER A 275 -6.32 5.14 -2.20
C SER A 275 -5.77 4.05 -1.27
N LEU A 276 -4.51 4.14 -0.85
CA LEU A 276 -3.85 3.18 0.04
C LEU A 276 -4.36 3.23 1.50
N GLY A 277 -5.02 4.32 1.89
CA GLY A 277 -5.62 4.41 3.22
C GLY A 277 -4.69 4.90 4.33
N PHE A 278 -3.48 5.32 4.02
CA PHE A 278 -2.53 5.89 4.98
C PHE A 278 -2.83 7.34 5.37
N GLY A 279 -3.90 7.93 4.81
CA GLY A 279 -4.32 9.29 5.13
C GLY A 279 -3.55 10.38 4.37
N MET A 280 -2.80 10.00 3.35
CA MET A 280 -2.20 10.92 2.40
C MET A 280 -3.31 11.50 1.52
N ASN A 281 -3.27 12.82 1.28
CA ASN A 281 -4.20 13.52 0.38
C ASN A 281 -3.48 13.86 -0.93
N ILE A 282 -2.89 12.87 -1.54
CA ILE A 282 -2.18 12.95 -2.83
C ILE A 282 -2.93 12.03 -3.79
N HIS A 283 -3.48 12.60 -4.86
CA HIS A 283 -4.30 11.90 -5.85
C HIS A 283 -3.55 11.61 -7.14
N ASP A 284 -2.38 12.19 -7.31
CA ASP A 284 -1.53 11.94 -8.46
C ASP A 284 -0.85 10.58 -8.33
N LYS A 285 -0.73 9.88 -9.45
CA LYS A 285 -0.17 8.54 -9.47
C LYS A 285 1.33 8.55 -9.18
N MET A 286 1.77 7.65 -8.32
CA MET A 286 3.18 7.43 -8.01
C MET A 286 3.66 6.04 -8.39
N THR A 287 4.91 5.91 -8.71
CA THR A 287 5.65 4.66 -8.75
C THR A 287 6.63 4.62 -7.58
N LEU A 288 6.49 3.61 -6.72
CA LEU A 288 7.37 3.37 -5.58
C LEU A 288 8.07 2.03 -5.74
N SER A 289 9.39 2.04 -5.80
CA SER A 289 10.22 0.83 -5.81
C SER A 289 11.01 0.76 -4.51
N THR A 290 10.75 -0.25 -3.68
CA THR A 290 11.34 -0.37 -2.33
C THR A 290 11.86 -1.77 -2.09
N TYR A 291 13.02 -1.84 -1.44
CA TYR A 291 13.66 -3.08 -1.02
C TYR A 291 13.68 -3.13 0.51
N PHE A 292 13.08 -4.17 1.09
CA PHE A 292 12.95 -4.38 2.53
C PHE A 292 13.90 -5.46 3.00
N THR A 293 14.61 -5.19 4.10
CA THR A 293 15.52 -6.13 4.77
C THR A 293 15.35 -6.08 6.28
N GLY A 294 15.83 -7.13 6.95
CA GLY A 294 15.85 -7.20 8.41
C GLY A 294 14.67 -7.95 9.03
N PRO A 295 14.45 -7.78 10.33
CA PRO A 295 13.43 -8.51 11.06
C PRO A 295 12.01 -8.26 10.51
N VAL A 296 11.19 -9.31 10.42
CA VAL A 296 9.83 -9.20 9.86
C VAL A 296 8.94 -8.25 10.68
N SER A 297 9.18 -8.13 11.99
CA SER A 297 8.40 -7.26 12.87
C SER A 297 8.70 -5.76 12.67
N HIS A 298 9.89 -5.42 12.18
CA HIS A 298 10.35 -4.03 11.94
C HIS A 298 11.36 -3.97 10.79
N PRO A 299 10.94 -4.27 9.55
CA PRO A 299 11.83 -4.23 8.41
C PRO A 299 12.30 -2.80 8.10
N ILE A 300 13.50 -2.70 7.56
CA ILE A 300 14.05 -1.47 6.99
C ILE A 300 13.83 -1.50 5.48
N GLY A 301 13.24 -0.43 4.94
CA GLY A 301 13.01 -0.24 3.52
C GLY A 301 13.87 0.86 2.92
N THR A 302 14.44 0.62 1.75
CA THR A 302 15.13 1.64 0.96
C THR A 302 14.64 1.59 -0.47
N GLY A 303 14.45 2.76 -1.10
CA GLY A 303 13.87 2.75 -2.42
C GLY A 303 13.86 4.11 -3.12
N LYS A 304 13.07 4.18 -4.18
CA LYS A 304 12.87 5.35 -5.03
C LYS A 304 11.37 5.59 -5.22
N VAL A 305 10.99 6.86 -5.22
CA VAL A 305 9.65 7.33 -5.59
C VAL A 305 9.75 8.19 -6.84
N GLU A 306 8.81 8.03 -7.75
CA GLU A 306 8.69 8.76 -9.00
C GLU A 306 7.22 9.15 -9.23
N MET A 307 6.99 10.40 -9.65
CA MET A 307 5.67 10.90 -10.06
C MET A 307 5.86 11.82 -11.27
N ASP A 308 5.08 11.60 -12.31
CA ASP A 308 5.13 12.47 -13.50
C ASP A 308 4.62 13.88 -13.16
N GLU A 309 3.57 13.95 -12.35
CA GLU A 309 2.94 15.17 -11.87
C GLU A 309 2.60 15.02 -10.38
N LEU A 310 2.64 16.14 -9.63
CA LEU A 310 2.18 16.21 -8.25
C LEU A 310 1.49 17.55 -8.02
N HIS A 311 0.19 17.51 -7.72
CA HIS A 311 -0.63 18.67 -7.43
C HIS A 311 -0.89 18.79 -5.93
N ILE A 312 -0.41 19.84 -5.33
CA ILE A 312 -0.80 20.23 -3.97
C ILE A 312 -1.38 21.66 -4.02
N PRO A 313 -2.22 22.07 -3.06
CA PRO A 313 -2.86 23.37 -3.11
C PRO A 313 -1.87 24.52 -3.35
N GLY A 314 -1.99 25.16 -4.51
CA GLY A 314 -1.17 26.30 -4.92
C GLY A 314 0.19 25.96 -5.55
N LEU A 315 0.51 24.67 -5.75
CA LEU A 315 1.78 24.23 -6.32
C LEU A 315 1.58 23.04 -7.27
N ASP A 316 2.07 23.16 -8.50
CA ASP A 316 2.05 22.12 -9.51
C ASP A 316 3.50 21.74 -9.82
N PHE A 317 3.83 20.48 -9.54
CA PHE A 317 5.16 19.92 -9.78
C PHE A 317 5.11 18.92 -10.92
N ALA A 318 6.19 18.84 -11.68
CA ALA A 318 6.40 17.83 -12.70
C ALA A 318 7.73 17.10 -12.47
N ASN A 319 7.84 15.88 -13.00
CA ASN A 319 9.05 15.07 -12.93
C ASN A 319 9.60 14.93 -11.50
N VAL A 320 8.72 14.57 -10.56
CA VAL A 320 9.11 14.38 -9.16
C VAL A 320 9.84 13.06 -9.01
N GLU A 321 11.07 13.12 -8.54
CA GLU A 321 11.88 11.96 -8.21
C GLU A 321 12.50 12.12 -6.82
N GLY A 322 12.63 11.01 -6.07
CA GLY A 322 13.26 11.05 -4.76
C GLY A 322 13.63 9.68 -4.25
N LYS A 323 14.51 9.65 -3.25
CA LYS A 323 14.81 8.45 -2.48
C LYS A 323 13.87 8.34 -1.30
N VAL A 324 13.44 7.13 -0.98
CA VAL A 324 12.61 6.83 0.18
C VAL A 324 13.32 5.85 1.11
N TYR A 325 13.24 6.12 2.38
CA TYR A 325 13.70 5.24 3.46
C TYR A 325 12.52 4.98 4.40
N TYR A 326 12.30 3.73 4.75
CA TYR A 326 11.25 3.30 5.67
C TYR A 326 11.86 2.60 6.88
N GLU A 327 11.48 3.02 8.06
CA GLU A 327 11.80 2.35 9.32
C GLU A 327 10.74 2.67 10.37
N ASN A 328 10.22 1.65 11.05
CA ASN A 328 9.28 1.81 12.17
C ASN A 328 8.09 2.75 11.89
N SER A 329 7.42 2.56 10.75
CA SER A 329 6.31 3.40 10.28
C SER A 329 6.69 4.84 9.94
N LEU A 330 7.95 5.20 9.94
CA LEU A 330 8.45 6.49 9.48
C LEU A 330 8.95 6.36 8.04
N LEU A 331 8.40 7.18 7.15
CA LEU A 331 8.89 7.38 5.79
C LEU A 331 9.78 8.62 5.79
N LYS A 332 11.01 8.49 5.31
CA LYS A 332 11.91 9.64 5.06
C LYS A 332 12.13 9.76 3.56
N PHE A 333 11.98 10.96 3.06
CA PHE A 333 12.25 11.31 1.66
C PHE A 333 13.52 12.15 1.62
N THR A 334 14.46 11.77 0.76
CA THR A 334 15.71 12.50 0.55
C THR A 334 15.99 12.66 -0.93
N ASP A 335 16.80 13.64 -1.26
CA ASP A 335 17.21 13.94 -2.65
C ASP A 335 15.99 14.07 -3.58
N VAL A 336 14.89 14.64 -3.06
CA VAL A 336 13.70 14.88 -3.88
C VAL A 336 13.99 16.03 -4.82
N THR A 337 13.72 15.84 -6.10
CA THR A 337 13.84 16.87 -7.14
C THR A 337 12.53 16.95 -7.93
N ALA A 338 12.17 18.13 -8.37
CA ALA A 338 11.00 18.37 -9.20
C ALA A 338 11.17 19.62 -10.06
N ASP A 339 10.38 19.70 -11.13
CA ASP A 339 10.18 20.92 -11.90
C ASP A 339 8.96 21.66 -11.37
N VAL A 340 9.10 22.97 -11.14
CA VAL A 340 7.99 23.82 -10.66
C VAL A 340 8.14 25.23 -11.22
N TYR A 341 7.07 25.79 -11.77
CA TYR A 341 7.05 27.16 -12.32
C TYR A 341 8.24 27.51 -13.22
N LYS A 342 8.64 26.59 -14.09
CA LYS A 342 9.82 26.63 -14.99
C LYS A 342 11.18 26.65 -14.29
N GLY A 343 11.24 26.63 -12.97
CA GLY A 343 12.42 26.46 -12.16
C GLY A 343 12.55 25.03 -11.63
N LYS A 344 13.41 24.85 -10.65
CA LYS A 344 13.70 23.56 -10.00
C LYS A 344 13.42 23.61 -8.50
N LEU A 345 12.98 22.48 -7.96
CA LEU A 345 12.86 22.25 -6.53
C LEU A 345 13.81 21.14 -6.12
N SER A 346 14.50 21.32 -4.99
CA SER A 346 15.10 20.23 -4.20
C SER A 346 14.40 20.17 -2.85
N ALA A 347 14.10 18.95 -2.36
CA ALA A 347 13.37 18.80 -1.11
C ALA A 347 13.78 17.54 -0.33
N TYR A 348 13.48 17.54 0.96
CA TYR A 348 13.56 16.39 1.83
C TYR A 348 12.51 16.49 2.93
N GLY A 349 12.25 15.37 3.63
CA GLY A 349 11.27 15.39 4.70
C GLY A 349 10.96 14.02 5.25
N ASP A 350 9.99 13.98 6.13
CA ASP A 350 9.50 12.74 6.74
C ASP A 350 7.97 12.75 6.88
N TYR A 351 7.41 11.55 6.94
CA TYR A 351 5.99 11.31 7.18
C TYR A 351 5.81 10.10 8.11
N ASP A 352 5.18 10.29 9.25
CA ASP A 352 4.86 9.24 10.22
C ASP A 352 3.49 8.62 9.91
N LEU A 353 3.47 7.36 9.49
CA LEU A 353 2.25 6.62 9.13
C LEU A 353 1.30 6.39 10.32
N ASP A 354 1.81 6.37 11.55
CA ASP A 354 1.03 6.11 12.76
C ASP A 354 0.39 7.39 13.33
N THR A 355 1.10 8.52 13.27
CA THR A 355 0.62 9.81 13.78
C THR A 355 0.04 10.70 12.68
N ARG A 356 0.48 10.50 11.44
CA ARG A 356 0.27 11.36 10.26
C ARG A 356 0.95 12.72 10.40
N PHE A 357 1.97 12.81 11.25
CA PHE A 357 2.81 13.99 11.34
C PHE A 357 3.80 14.00 10.19
N TYR A 358 4.15 15.18 9.72
CA TYR A 358 5.17 15.33 8.69
C TYR A 358 5.94 16.63 8.81
N ASN A 359 7.18 16.58 8.35
CA ASN A 359 8.06 17.73 8.19
C ASN A 359 8.60 17.69 6.76
N LEU A 360 8.48 18.81 6.05
CA LEU A 360 8.97 18.97 4.68
C LEU A 360 9.83 20.20 4.59
N TYR A 361 10.93 20.09 3.88
CA TYR A 361 11.89 21.16 3.62
C TYR A 361 12.13 21.23 2.12
N GLY A 362 12.00 22.41 1.54
CA GLY A 362 12.14 22.64 0.11
C GLY A 362 12.99 23.85 -0.19
N HIS A 363 13.82 23.76 -1.22
CA HIS A 363 14.57 24.86 -1.79
C HIS A 363 14.27 24.92 -3.29
N GLY A 364 13.57 25.99 -3.68
CA GLY A 364 13.23 26.29 -5.06
C GLY A 364 14.20 27.28 -5.66
N THR A 365 14.66 27.04 -6.88
CA THR A 365 15.56 27.94 -7.61
C THR A 365 14.97 28.33 -8.95
N ASP A 366 15.17 29.60 -9.33
CA ASP A 366 14.72 30.19 -10.60
C ASP A 366 13.21 30.00 -10.85
N LEU A 367 12.38 30.17 -9.82
CA LEU A 367 10.93 30.04 -9.89
C LEU A 367 10.33 31.26 -10.59
N HIS A 368 9.73 31.10 -11.75
CA HIS A 368 9.18 32.18 -12.55
C HIS A 368 7.82 32.65 -12.03
N THR A 369 7.74 33.89 -11.57
CA THR A 369 6.53 34.46 -10.95
C THR A 369 5.35 34.55 -11.90
N GLU A 370 5.56 34.78 -13.20
CA GLU A 370 4.51 34.77 -14.20
C GLU A 370 3.86 33.41 -14.41
N SER A 371 4.54 32.33 -14.04
CA SER A 371 3.99 30.98 -14.05
C SER A 371 3.21 30.68 -12.78
N ALA A 372 3.73 31.11 -11.62
CA ALA A 372 3.08 30.95 -10.32
C ALA A 372 1.88 31.90 -10.11
N LEU A 373 2.02 33.14 -10.56
CA LEU A 373 1.06 34.26 -10.33
C LEU A 373 0.73 34.98 -11.65
N PRO A 374 0.07 34.34 -12.64
CA PRO A 374 -0.07 34.88 -14.00
C PRO A 374 -0.85 36.18 -14.09
N LYS A 375 -1.64 36.53 -13.08
CA LYS A 375 -2.45 37.75 -13.04
C LYS A 375 -1.84 38.88 -12.19
N SER A 376 -0.68 38.65 -11.58
CA SER A 376 -0.06 39.63 -10.66
C SER A 376 0.61 40.79 -11.39
N GLY A 377 0.99 40.65 -12.65
CA GLY A 377 1.84 41.58 -13.36
C GLY A 377 3.30 41.61 -12.89
N LEU A 378 3.67 40.67 -12.02
CA LEU A 378 5.04 40.48 -11.54
C LEU A 378 5.81 39.53 -12.47
N HIS A 379 6.96 39.95 -12.96
CA HIS A 379 7.82 39.19 -13.85
C HIS A 379 9.25 39.19 -13.29
N THR A 380 9.61 38.11 -12.66
CA THR A 380 10.97 37.87 -12.14
C THR A 380 11.15 36.38 -11.82
N SER A 381 12.36 35.94 -11.64
CA SER A 381 12.63 34.62 -11.01
C SER A 381 12.88 34.80 -9.52
N VAL A 382 12.49 33.81 -8.73
CA VAL A 382 12.57 33.80 -7.28
C VAL A 382 13.22 32.52 -6.80
N ASP A 383 14.18 32.66 -5.89
CA ASP A 383 14.66 31.54 -5.08
C ASP A 383 13.86 31.53 -3.76
N LEU A 384 13.42 30.36 -3.33
CA LEU A 384 12.52 30.17 -2.19
C LEU A 384 13.00 29.04 -1.30
N ASP A 385 13.17 29.29 -0.01
CA ASP A 385 13.29 28.27 1.03
C ASP A 385 11.94 28.11 1.73
N LEU A 386 11.51 26.87 1.93
CA LEU A 386 10.23 26.53 2.53
C LEU A 386 10.37 25.41 3.54
N GLU A 387 9.76 25.59 4.71
CA GLU A 387 9.63 24.57 5.74
C GLU A 387 8.16 24.39 6.07
N ILE A 388 7.69 23.13 6.16
CA ILE A 388 6.30 22.79 6.51
C ILE A 388 6.33 21.77 7.63
N HIS A 389 5.66 22.09 8.73
CA HIS A 389 5.50 21.21 9.89
C HIS A 389 4.01 20.97 10.14
N SER A 390 3.61 19.70 10.16
CA SER A 390 2.22 19.31 10.38
C SER A 390 2.08 18.29 11.49
N GLN A 391 1.14 18.56 12.39
CA GLN A 391 0.71 17.61 13.41
C GLN A 391 -0.62 16.93 13.03
N GLY A 392 -0.73 16.58 11.75
CA GLY A 392 -1.77 15.71 11.22
C GLY A 392 -3.12 16.37 10.91
N SER A 393 -3.20 17.69 10.93
CA SER A 393 -4.39 18.44 10.48
C SER A 393 -4.00 19.79 9.91
N ALA A 394 -4.83 20.34 9.02
CA ALA A 394 -4.60 21.67 8.44
C ALA A 394 -4.51 22.80 9.51
N LYS A 395 -5.25 22.65 10.62
CA LYS A 395 -5.19 23.61 11.76
C LYS A 395 -3.86 23.57 12.51
N ASN A 396 -3.18 22.42 12.48
CA ASN A 396 -1.93 22.15 13.17
C ASN A 396 -0.77 22.04 12.15
N THR A 397 -0.91 22.71 11.00
CA THR A 397 0.13 22.81 9.98
C THR A 397 0.60 24.24 9.93
N VAL A 398 1.91 24.43 10.04
CA VAL A 398 2.59 25.71 9.94
C VAL A 398 3.63 25.60 8.84
N SER A 399 3.66 26.58 7.95
CA SER A 399 4.74 26.74 6.99
C SER A 399 5.47 28.05 7.23
N SER A 400 6.78 28.03 6.99
CA SER A 400 7.65 29.22 7.04
C SER A 400 8.63 29.16 5.86
N GLY A 401 9.03 30.34 5.41
CA GLY A 401 9.97 30.40 4.30
C GLY A 401 10.62 31.78 4.14
N SER A 402 11.63 31.83 3.30
CA SER A 402 12.27 33.05 2.84
C SER A 402 12.40 33.04 1.33
N PHE A 403 12.29 34.18 0.72
CA PHE A 403 12.42 34.32 -0.72
C PHE A 403 13.28 35.50 -1.11
N VAL A 404 13.96 35.35 -2.24
CA VAL A 404 14.74 36.41 -2.86
C VAL A 404 14.59 36.33 -4.37
N SER A 405 14.34 37.47 -5.02
CA SER A 405 14.28 37.53 -6.48
C SER A 405 15.52 38.14 -7.09
N GLY A 406 15.79 37.80 -8.34
CA GLY A 406 16.63 38.59 -9.22
C GLY A 406 15.94 39.89 -9.70
N PRO A 407 16.57 40.62 -10.62
CA PRO A 407 15.95 41.76 -11.28
C PRO A 407 14.67 41.39 -12.01
N GLY A 408 13.72 42.33 -12.00
CA GLY A 408 12.41 42.07 -12.61
C GLY A 408 11.61 43.34 -12.87
N ARG A 409 10.32 43.16 -13.07
CA ARG A 409 9.39 44.26 -13.25
C ARG A 409 8.03 43.96 -12.64
N TYR A 410 7.39 44.95 -12.08
CA TYR A 410 5.98 44.91 -11.72
C TYR A 410 5.22 45.82 -12.70
N HIS A 411 4.39 45.21 -13.59
CA HIS A 411 3.85 45.88 -14.76
C HIS A 411 4.96 46.52 -15.61
N LEU A 412 5.03 47.86 -15.58
CA LEU A 412 6.04 48.64 -16.30
C LEU A 412 7.19 49.14 -15.39
N LEU A 413 7.09 48.91 -14.09
CA LEU A 413 8.08 49.43 -13.13
C LEU A 413 9.17 48.41 -12.89
N PRO A 414 10.43 48.67 -13.31
CA PRO A 414 11.53 47.79 -13.07
C PRO A 414 12.01 47.85 -11.60
N PHE A 415 12.50 46.72 -11.09
CA PHE A 415 13.17 46.63 -9.78
C PHE A 415 14.41 45.74 -9.87
N ASP A 416 15.35 45.91 -8.93
CA ASP A 416 16.59 45.14 -8.84
C ASP A 416 16.41 43.84 -8.08
N SER A 417 15.60 43.82 -7.02
CA SER A 417 15.27 42.63 -6.26
C SER A 417 14.03 42.81 -5.37
N ILE A 418 13.38 41.68 -5.05
CA ILE A 418 12.39 41.58 -3.98
C ILE A 418 12.86 40.48 -3.01
N SER A 419 12.79 40.73 -1.71
CA SER A 419 13.11 39.74 -0.69
C SER A 419 12.15 39.84 0.49
N GLY A 420 12.01 38.76 1.24
CA GLY A 420 11.16 38.73 2.41
C GLY A 420 11.10 37.34 3.04
N LYS A 421 10.38 37.26 4.14
CA LYS A 421 10.04 36.00 4.83
C LYS A 421 8.55 35.85 4.89
N VAL A 422 8.08 34.63 4.97
CA VAL A 422 6.65 34.31 5.04
C VAL A 422 6.42 33.23 6.10
N THR A 423 5.34 33.34 6.83
CA THR A 423 4.80 32.23 7.65
C THR A 423 3.30 32.11 7.36
N ASP A 424 2.83 30.87 7.27
CA ASP A 424 1.41 30.57 7.13
C ASP A 424 0.98 29.59 8.23
N ALA A 425 -0.07 29.92 8.93
CA ALA A 425 -0.68 29.10 9.98
C ALA A 425 -2.20 29.21 9.87
N TYR A 426 -2.82 28.22 9.22
CA TYR A 426 -4.26 28.09 9.10
C TYR A 426 -5.04 29.44 8.92
N ARG A 427 -5.09 30.03 7.74
CA ARG A 427 -5.76 31.30 7.39
C ARG A 427 -5.08 32.56 7.91
N ASP A 428 -3.86 32.46 8.39
CA ASP A 428 -3.08 33.56 8.87
C ASP A 428 -1.73 33.61 8.18
N LEU A 429 -1.63 34.44 7.14
CA LEU A 429 -0.45 34.56 6.29
C LEU A 429 0.29 35.85 6.68
N HIS A 430 1.50 35.67 7.19
CA HIS A 430 2.37 36.75 7.62
C HIS A 430 3.60 36.86 6.74
N PHE A 431 3.87 38.07 6.29
CA PHE A 431 5.10 38.45 5.62
C PHE A 431 5.94 39.34 6.53
N TYR A 432 7.22 39.13 6.57
CA TYR A 432 8.18 39.88 7.40
C TYR A 432 9.35 40.34 6.55
N ASP A 433 9.97 41.46 7.00
CA ASP A 433 11.21 41.97 6.41
C ASP A 433 11.09 42.12 4.88
N ALA A 434 9.92 42.52 4.39
CA ALA A 434 9.70 42.65 2.97
C ALA A 434 10.41 43.89 2.42
N VAL A 435 11.28 43.68 1.44
CA VAL A 435 12.12 44.72 0.82
C VAL A 435 12.03 44.61 -0.69
N VAL A 436 11.75 45.75 -1.34
CA VAL A 436 11.84 45.91 -2.80
C VAL A 436 12.89 46.95 -3.11
N LYS A 437 13.94 46.59 -3.83
CA LYS A 437 14.98 47.49 -4.29
C LYS A 437 14.71 47.94 -5.69
N PHE A 438 14.65 49.27 -5.87
CA PHE A 438 14.52 49.92 -7.17
C PHE A 438 15.82 50.64 -7.53
N PRO A 439 16.07 51.00 -8.82
CA PRO A 439 17.27 51.69 -9.25
C PRO A 439 17.44 53.11 -8.66
N GLY A 440 16.92 53.52 -7.62
CA GLY A 440 17.08 54.85 -7.01
C GLY A 440 16.52 54.97 -5.62
N PHE A 441 15.84 53.96 -5.12
CA PHE A 441 15.26 53.94 -3.80
C PHE A 441 14.92 52.50 -3.37
N THR A 442 14.70 52.32 -2.07
CA THR A 442 14.25 51.01 -1.52
C THR A 442 12.92 51.24 -0.79
N VAL A 443 12.00 50.32 -1.03
CA VAL A 443 10.72 50.23 -0.30
C VAL A 443 10.81 49.05 0.64
N SER A 444 10.49 49.24 1.91
CA SER A 444 10.47 48.18 2.89
C SER A 444 9.31 48.28 3.87
N THR A 445 8.88 47.16 4.40
CA THR A 445 7.92 47.10 5.51
C THR A 445 8.37 45.97 6.45
N ASP A 446 8.25 46.24 7.77
CA ASP A 446 8.67 45.28 8.79
C ASP A 446 7.75 44.04 8.79
N ALA A 447 6.43 44.26 8.56
CA ALA A 447 5.50 43.15 8.39
C ALA A 447 4.23 43.57 7.64
N PHE A 448 3.59 42.63 7.00
CA PHE A 448 2.16 42.68 6.64
C PHE A 448 1.53 41.32 6.78
N HIS A 449 0.26 41.29 7.09
CA HIS A 449 -0.42 40.00 7.27
C HIS A 449 -1.85 40.04 6.69
N ILE A 450 -2.28 38.85 6.29
CA ILE A 450 -3.60 38.57 5.77
C ILE A 450 -4.27 37.58 6.69
N THR A 451 -5.12 38.02 7.58
CA THR A 451 -5.86 37.19 8.53
C THR A 451 -7.33 37.15 8.11
N ASN A 452 -7.83 35.94 7.82
CA ASN A 452 -9.21 35.73 7.34
C ASN A 452 -9.58 36.65 6.15
N GLY A 453 -8.62 36.86 5.23
CA GLY A 453 -8.82 37.71 4.04
C GLY A 453 -8.76 39.19 4.29
N LYS A 454 -8.43 39.67 5.50
CA LYS A 454 -8.22 41.09 5.82
C LYS A 454 -6.72 41.39 5.84
N LEU A 455 -6.32 42.36 5.04
CA LEU A 455 -4.94 42.86 4.98
C LEU A 455 -4.71 43.88 6.11
N SER A 456 -3.62 43.70 6.85
CA SER A 456 -3.05 44.68 7.79
C SER A 456 -1.60 44.94 7.41
N LEU A 457 -1.18 46.18 7.43
CA LEU A 457 0.14 46.64 6.99
C LEU A 457 0.85 47.36 8.12
N SER A 458 2.11 47.03 8.36
CA SER A 458 3.04 47.89 9.09
C SER A 458 3.45 49.11 8.25
N PRO A 459 3.99 50.16 8.86
CA PRO A 459 4.47 51.32 8.12
C PRO A 459 5.39 50.95 6.96
N ILE A 460 5.16 51.58 5.80
CA ILE A 460 5.99 51.42 4.61
C ILE A 460 7.04 52.50 4.61
N LYS A 461 8.30 52.13 4.56
CA LYS A 461 9.48 52.98 4.58
C LYS A 461 10.06 53.13 3.18
N LEU A 462 10.28 54.36 2.73
CA LEU A 462 11.01 54.65 1.53
C LEU A 462 12.39 55.22 1.92
N THR A 463 13.47 54.60 1.43
CA THR A 463 14.85 55.03 1.72
C THR A 463 15.64 55.26 0.45
N SER A 464 16.60 56.15 0.53
CA SER A 464 17.60 56.34 -0.54
C SER A 464 18.51 55.16 -0.65
N PRO A 465 19.32 55.04 -1.72
CA PRO A 465 20.36 53.98 -1.84
C PRO A 465 21.38 53.99 -0.68
N ASP A 466 21.61 55.16 -0.10
CA ASP A 466 22.52 55.33 1.05
C ASP A 466 21.84 55.06 2.40
N GLY A 467 20.58 54.58 2.40
CA GLY A 467 19.85 54.21 3.61
C GLY A 467 19.17 55.39 4.35
N GLN A 468 19.21 56.61 3.79
CA GLN A 468 18.55 57.74 4.41
C GLN A 468 17.02 57.68 4.21
N PRO A 469 16.21 57.94 5.25
CA PRO A 469 14.75 57.93 5.14
C PRO A 469 14.28 59.05 4.22
N LEU A 470 13.54 58.71 3.17
CA LEU A 470 12.89 59.69 2.26
C LEU A 470 11.46 59.95 2.66
N TYR A 471 10.72 58.89 2.99
CA TYR A 471 9.30 58.99 3.36
C TYR A 471 8.89 57.73 4.17
N THR A 472 7.91 57.93 5.05
CA THR A 472 7.25 56.82 5.75
C THR A 472 5.74 56.97 5.66
N TYR A 473 5.09 55.99 5.04
CA TYR A 473 3.64 55.89 5.03
C TYR A 473 3.19 55.06 6.24
N ASN A 474 2.30 55.64 7.07
CA ASN A 474 1.71 54.93 8.19
C ASN A 474 0.20 54.67 7.86
N PRO A 475 -0.22 53.42 7.63
CA PRO A 475 -1.60 53.11 7.29
C PRO A 475 -2.60 53.41 8.39
N ASP A 476 -2.17 53.50 9.67
CA ASP A 476 -3.04 53.81 10.82
C ASP A 476 -3.14 55.30 11.10
N SER A 477 -2.47 56.15 10.33
CA SER A 477 -2.52 57.61 10.53
C SER A 477 -3.71 58.19 9.80
N PRO A 478 -4.64 58.90 10.49
CA PRO A 478 -5.80 59.50 9.85
C PRO A 478 -5.44 60.82 9.13
N ASN A 479 -4.57 60.79 8.19
CA ASN A 479 -4.30 61.74 7.10
C ASN A 479 -2.83 61.77 6.71
N PRO A 480 -2.50 61.82 5.43
CA PRO A 480 -1.13 62.13 5.00
C PRO A 480 -0.80 63.61 5.16
#